data_bfcaaeb68eeeb7b9de90252fa136d713
#
_entry.id   bfcaaeb68eeeb7b9de90252fa136d713
#
_cell.length_a   1.000
_cell.length_b   1.000
_cell.length_c   1.000
_cell.angle_alpha   90.00
_cell.angle_beta   90.00
_cell.angle_gamma   90.00
#
_symmetry.space_group_name_H-M   'P 1'
#
loop_
_entity.id
_entity.type
_entity.pdbx_description
1 polymer ?
#
loop_
_entity_poly.entity_id
_entity_poly.type
_entity_poly.pdbx_seq_one_letter_code
_entity_poly.pdbx_strand_id
1 'polypeptide(L)'
;DAVLSIQVLDACGVTHRLDAKACLKRLRQLKAEGGDTTPQLHALYSHLEQFWDKEGAAIKQAFSLEGLIRIKGANPLWAKPTEVAWRSNGPFLDSLYPPLQGQYRDFSGFFNDKLGIPKELPTGKWVEALSKLGQIESIDERRREALAIYKRANRDLTPRFGRDEIPTPGWLNAFEDNDVFLNHRDELVSNDKQLFANDAPELAALFTDE
;
A
#
# COMPACT_ATOMS: atom_id res chain seq x y z
N ASP A 1 32.39 34.91 -11.18
CA ASP A 1 31.06 34.34 -10.84
C ASP A 1 30.30 35.36 -10.01
N ALA A 2 29.47 36.17 -10.69
CA ALA A 2 28.65 37.18 -10.03
C ALA A 2 27.49 36.44 -9.32
N VAL A 3 27.59 36.29 -8.01
CA VAL A 3 26.46 35.91 -7.16
C VAL A 3 25.47 37.09 -7.21
N LEU A 4 24.48 36.98 -8.08
CA LEU A 4 23.36 37.93 -8.06
C LEU A 4 22.76 37.89 -6.66
N SER A 5 22.66 39.08 -6.01
CA SER A 5 22.13 39.12 -4.66
C SER A 5 20.66 38.67 -4.65
N ILE A 6 20.25 38.00 -3.59
CA ILE A 6 18.86 37.50 -3.39
C ILE A 6 17.85 38.66 -3.63
N GLN A 7 18.19 39.88 -3.23
CA GLN A 7 17.37 41.05 -3.41
C GLN A 7 17.12 41.43 -4.88
N VAL A 8 18.13 41.26 -5.76
CA VAL A 8 17.98 41.54 -7.20
C VAL A 8 17.07 40.51 -7.85
N LEU A 9 17.20 39.28 -7.43
CA LEU A 9 16.40 38.19 -7.97
C LEU A 9 14.94 38.26 -7.50
N ASP A 10 14.70 38.65 -6.25
CA ASP A 10 13.35 38.95 -5.73
C ASP A 10 12.70 40.14 -6.48
N ALA A 11 13.48 41.21 -6.76
CA ALA A 11 13.00 42.35 -7.55
C ALA A 11 12.68 41.98 -9.01
N CYS A 12 13.32 40.96 -9.55
CA CYS A 12 13.03 40.43 -10.88
C CYS A 12 11.88 39.41 -10.90
N GLY A 13 11.19 39.18 -9.76
CA GLY A 13 10.10 38.22 -9.64
C GLY A 13 10.58 36.75 -9.70
N VAL A 14 11.89 36.52 -9.56
CA VAL A 14 12.45 35.17 -9.49
C VAL A 14 12.37 34.69 -8.06
N THR A 15 11.34 33.91 -7.77
CA THR A 15 11.15 33.30 -6.44
C THR A 15 12.28 32.31 -6.13
N HIS A 16 13.22 32.73 -5.26
CA HIS A 16 14.34 31.91 -4.81
C HIS A 16 13.98 30.93 -3.70
N ARG A 17 12.78 30.99 -3.16
CA ARG A 17 12.35 30.07 -2.13
C ARG A 17 11.67 28.88 -2.79
N LEU A 18 12.34 27.75 -2.76
CA LEU A 18 11.68 26.47 -2.91
C LEU A 18 10.59 26.46 -1.81
N ASP A 19 9.33 26.52 -2.20
CA ASP A 19 8.18 26.26 -1.34
C ASP A 19 7.61 24.86 -1.66
N ALA A 20 6.68 24.39 -0.84
CA ALA A 20 6.07 23.09 -1.08
C ALA A 20 5.37 23.01 -2.45
N LYS A 21 4.78 24.12 -2.92
CA LYS A 21 4.10 24.22 -4.22
C LYS A 21 5.08 24.01 -5.38
N ALA A 22 6.27 24.61 -5.31
CA ALA A 22 7.32 24.42 -6.31
C ALA A 22 7.84 22.98 -6.33
N CYS A 23 8.05 22.38 -5.14
CA CYS A 23 8.43 20.97 -5.02
C CYS A 23 7.38 20.03 -5.60
N LEU A 24 6.11 20.23 -5.29
CA LEU A 24 5.01 19.44 -5.84
C LEU A 24 4.88 19.62 -7.36
N LYS A 25 5.05 20.83 -7.87
CA LYS A 25 5.07 21.09 -9.32
C LYS A 25 6.20 20.32 -9.99
N ARG A 26 7.39 20.30 -9.41
CA ARG A 26 8.53 19.55 -9.95
C ARG A 26 8.29 18.04 -9.91
N LEU A 27 7.70 17.50 -8.84
CA LEU A 27 7.31 16.08 -8.77
C LEU A 27 6.34 15.69 -9.90
N ARG A 28 5.34 16.54 -10.18
CA ARG A 28 4.41 16.32 -11.31
C ARG A 28 5.12 16.30 -12.66
N GLN A 29 6.09 17.20 -12.85
CA GLN A 29 6.93 17.22 -14.05
C GLN A 29 7.76 15.94 -14.18
N LEU A 30 8.45 15.52 -13.12
CA LEU A 30 9.23 14.27 -13.12
C LEU A 30 8.34 13.05 -13.39
N LYS A 31 7.11 13.04 -12.87
CA LYS A 31 6.12 11.98 -13.17
C LYS A 31 5.78 11.96 -14.67
N ALA A 32 5.64 13.11 -15.30
CA ALA A 32 5.34 13.22 -16.73
C ALA A 32 6.55 12.90 -17.62
N GLU A 33 7.77 13.29 -17.21
CA GLU A 33 9.01 13.07 -17.94
C GLU A 33 9.45 11.60 -18.00
N GLY A 34 9.13 10.80 -16.97
CA GLY A 34 9.32 9.34 -16.96
C GLY A 34 10.78 8.84 -16.83
N GLY A 35 11.77 9.69 -16.62
CA GLY A 35 13.19 9.33 -16.54
C GLY A 35 13.67 8.76 -15.20
N ASP A 36 14.95 8.40 -15.08
CA ASP A 36 15.58 8.10 -13.78
C ASP A 36 15.93 9.38 -13.05
N THR A 37 15.15 9.67 -12.04
CA THR A 37 15.14 10.93 -11.30
C THR A 37 15.40 10.73 -9.79
N THR A 38 15.95 9.57 -9.40
CA THR A 38 16.11 9.20 -7.98
C THR A 38 16.80 10.27 -7.12
N PRO A 39 17.95 10.89 -7.52
CA PRO A 39 18.58 11.91 -6.70
C PRO A 39 17.71 13.17 -6.52
N GLN A 40 16.99 13.57 -7.58
CA GLN A 40 16.07 14.72 -7.51
C GLN A 40 14.87 14.43 -6.60
N LEU A 41 14.35 13.21 -6.61
CA LEU A 41 13.24 12.78 -5.75
C LEU A 41 13.61 12.85 -4.27
N HIS A 42 14.81 12.37 -3.90
CA HIS A 42 15.28 12.44 -2.53
C HIS A 42 15.38 13.88 -2.05
N ALA A 43 15.92 14.79 -2.84
CA ALA A 43 15.99 16.20 -2.51
C ALA A 43 14.58 16.82 -2.35
N LEU A 44 13.66 16.51 -3.26
CA LEU A 44 12.28 17.01 -3.20
C LEU A 44 11.52 16.50 -1.98
N TYR A 45 11.63 15.22 -1.64
CA TYR A 45 10.98 14.67 -0.43
C TYR A 45 11.57 15.26 0.85
N SER A 46 12.90 15.49 0.91
CA SER A 46 13.54 16.17 2.03
C SER A 46 13.03 17.60 2.21
N HIS A 47 12.89 18.35 1.12
CA HIS A 47 12.32 19.70 1.19
C HIS A 47 10.84 19.70 1.60
N LEU A 48 10.03 18.79 1.05
CA LEU A 48 8.63 18.66 1.44
C LEU A 48 8.49 18.30 2.93
N GLU A 49 9.40 17.49 3.45
CA GLU A 49 9.45 17.18 4.87
C GLU A 49 9.71 18.42 5.74
N GLN A 50 10.62 19.30 5.31
CA GLN A 50 10.92 20.58 6.00
C GLN A 50 9.73 21.54 5.99
N PHE A 51 8.91 21.53 4.94
CA PHE A 51 7.72 22.39 4.84
C PHE A 51 6.49 21.82 5.53
N TRP A 52 6.57 20.62 6.10
CA TRP A 52 5.41 19.90 6.63
C TRP A 52 4.62 20.66 7.68
N ASP A 53 5.29 21.33 8.63
CA ASP A 53 4.62 22.05 9.72
C ASP A 53 3.73 23.21 9.23
N LYS A 54 4.05 23.76 8.07
CA LYS A 54 3.32 24.89 7.46
C LYS A 54 2.29 24.43 6.43
N GLU A 55 2.63 23.44 5.61
CA GLU A 55 1.89 23.07 4.40
C GLU A 55 1.52 21.59 4.35
N GLY A 56 1.64 20.86 5.47
CA GLY A 56 1.46 19.40 5.53
C GLY A 56 0.11 18.92 5.00
N ALA A 57 -0.97 19.67 5.26
CA ALA A 57 -2.30 19.29 4.73
C ALA A 57 -2.34 19.31 3.19
N ALA A 58 -1.77 20.34 2.56
CA ALA A 58 -1.70 20.46 1.10
C ALA A 58 -0.78 19.39 0.50
N ILE A 59 0.36 19.11 1.14
CA ILE A 59 1.29 18.05 0.73
C ILE A 59 0.58 16.70 0.79
N LYS A 60 -0.04 16.36 1.93
CA LYS A 60 -0.76 15.09 2.12
C LYS A 60 -1.87 14.90 1.09
N GLN A 61 -2.64 15.96 0.83
CA GLN A 61 -3.70 15.94 -0.18
C GLN A 61 -3.14 15.66 -1.58
N ALA A 62 -2.05 16.32 -1.98
CA ALA A 62 -1.42 16.11 -3.28
C ALA A 62 -0.95 14.66 -3.45
N PHE A 63 -0.28 14.08 -2.45
CA PHE A 63 0.16 12.68 -2.50
C PHE A 63 -1.02 11.70 -2.58
N SER A 64 -2.10 11.97 -1.83
CA SER A 64 -3.29 11.11 -1.80
C SER A 64 -4.08 11.13 -3.11
N LEU A 65 -4.15 12.29 -3.76
CA LEU A 65 -4.92 12.43 -5.00
C LEU A 65 -4.12 12.02 -6.24
N GLU A 66 -2.85 12.40 -6.31
CA GLU A 66 -2.07 12.37 -7.55
C GLU A 66 -1.09 11.19 -7.65
N GLY A 67 -0.83 10.48 -6.56
CA GLY A 67 0.17 9.40 -6.54
C GLY A 67 1.56 9.92 -6.89
N LEU A 68 2.22 10.57 -5.94
CA LEU A 68 3.53 11.21 -6.12
C LEU A 68 4.67 10.43 -5.47
N ILE A 69 4.45 9.17 -5.12
CA ILE A 69 5.48 8.25 -4.61
C ILE A 69 6.00 7.43 -5.77
N ARG A 70 7.29 7.56 -6.05
CA ARG A 70 7.92 6.75 -7.09
C ARG A 70 8.43 5.43 -6.55
N ILE A 71 8.19 4.35 -7.26
CA ILE A 71 8.64 3.00 -6.94
C ILE A 71 9.66 2.56 -8.00
N LYS A 72 10.78 1.98 -7.58
CA LYS A 72 11.75 1.39 -8.49
C LYS A 72 11.19 0.10 -9.10
N GLY A 73 11.37 -0.05 -10.40
CA GLY A 73 10.99 -1.25 -11.12
C GLY A 73 11.36 -1.13 -12.60
N ALA A 74 11.03 -2.14 -13.41
CA ALA A 74 11.27 -2.13 -14.85
C ALA A 74 10.50 -1.00 -15.57
N ASN A 75 9.31 -0.67 -15.07
CA ASN A 75 8.55 0.54 -15.41
C ASN A 75 8.44 1.39 -14.16
N PRO A 76 8.87 2.66 -14.16
CA PRO A 76 8.73 3.52 -13.02
C PRO A 76 7.25 3.67 -12.67
N LEU A 77 6.85 3.08 -11.56
CA LEU A 77 5.51 3.16 -11.03
C LEU A 77 5.42 4.37 -10.10
N TRP A 78 4.38 5.16 -10.26
CA TRP A 78 4.02 6.22 -9.36
C TRP A 78 2.74 5.83 -8.61
N ALA A 79 2.76 5.93 -7.28
CA ALA A 79 1.69 5.41 -6.42
C ALA A 79 1.23 6.43 -5.39
N LYS A 80 0.02 6.18 -4.87
CA LYS A 80 -0.55 6.88 -3.72
C LYS A 80 -0.09 6.22 -2.41
N PRO A 81 -0.18 6.91 -1.26
CA PRO A 81 0.14 6.32 0.03
C PRO A 81 -0.67 5.06 0.36
N THR A 82 -1.88 4.91 -0.18
CA THR A 82 -2.76 3.74 0.02
C THR A 82 -2.43 2.54 -0.87
N GLU A 83 -1.55 2.74 -1.85
CA GLU A 83 -1.18 1.74 -2.88
C GLU A 83 0.21 1.14 -2.63
N VAL A 84 0.84 1.45 -1.50
CA VAL A 84 2.19 1.01 -1.14
C VAL A 84 2.23 0.48 0.28
N ALA A 85 3.28 -0.28 0.60
CA ALA A 85 3.60 -0.70 1.96
C ALA A 85 4.96 -0.13 2.39
N TRP A 86 5.21 0.01 3.70
CA TRP A 86 6.54 0.39 4.15
C TRP A 86 7.51 -0.79 4.07
N ARG A 87 7.10 -1.96 4.58
CA ARG A 87 7.90 -3.19 4.58
C ARG A 87 7.40 -4.19 3.55
N SER A 88 8.28 -5.08 3.14
CA SER A 88 7.91 -6.27 2.37
C SER A 88 6.96 -7.18 3.17
N ASN A 89 5.96 -7.72 2.49
CA ASN A 89 4.96 -8.62 3.05
C ASN A 89 4.92 -9.97 2.28
N GLY A 90 5.94 -10.22 1.48
CA GLY A 90 6.05 -11.39 0.60
C GLY A 90 5.78 -11.08 -0.87
N PRO A 91 6.27 -11.92 -1.80
CA PRO A 91 6.31 -11.60 -3.23
C PRO A 91 4.95 -11.24 -3.82
N PHE A 92 3.88 -11.94 -3.44
CA PHE A 92 2.53 -11.67 -3.94
C PHE A 92 2.01 -10.31 -3.46
N LEU A 93 2.06 -10.04 -2.15
CA LEU A 93 1.61 -8.76 -1.60
C LEU A 93 2.49 -7.59 -2.05
N ASP A 94 3.79 -7.80 -2.23
CA ASP A 94 4.72 -6.79 -2.72
C ASP A 94 4.44 -6.41 -4.19
N SER A 95 3.86 -7.33 -4.98
CA SER A 95 3.39 -7.02 -6.34
C SER A 95 2.16 -6.11 -6.35
N LEU A 96 1.31 -6.20 -5.31
CA LEU A 96 0.09 -5.39 -5.15
C LEU A 96 0.36 -4.10 -4.37
N TYR A 97 1.23 -4.16 -3.36
CA TYR A 97 1.60 -3.07 -2.46
C TYR A 97 3.12 -2.97 -2.33
N PRO A 98 3.80 -2.38 -3.32
CA PRO A 98 5.25 -2.33 -3.37
C PRO A 98 5.88 -1.73 -2.11
N PRO A 99 6.94 -2.36 -1.54
CA PRO A 99 7.59 -1.90 -0.33
C PRO A 99 8.52 -0.72 -0.59
N LEU A 100 8.45 0.29 0.28
CA LEU A 100 9.24 1.53 0.15
C LEU A 100 10.56 1.49 0.93
N GLN A 101 10.67 0.70 2.01
CA GLN A 101 11.80 0.74 2.94
C GLN A 101 13.15 0.54 2.26
N GLY A 102 13.24 -0.34 1.28
CA GLY A 102 14.48 -0.59 0.55
C GLY A 102 14.96 0.60 -0.28
N GLN A 103 14.05 1.45 -0.73
CA GLN A 103 14.34 2.61 -1.59
C GLN A 103 14.44 3.91 -0.79
N TYR A 104 13.67 4.06 0.30
CA TYR A 104 13.46 5.31 1.02
C TYR A 104 13.72 5.19 2.52
N ARG A 105 14.70 4.37 2.93
CA ARG A 105 14.98 4.08 4.34
C ARG A 105 15.11 5.33 5.21
N ASP A 106 15.78 6.36 4.68
CA ASP A 106 16.06 7.60 5.41
C ASP A 106 14.86 8.56 5.49
N PHE A 107 13.78 8.25 4.76
CA PHE A 107 12.55 9.03 4.71
C PHE A 107 11.40 8.40 5.51
N SER A 108 11.71 7.53 6.50
CA SER A 108 10.67 6.87 7.30
C SER A 108 9.76 7.85 8.02
N GLY A 109 10.29 8.96 8.54
CA GLY A 109 9.51 10.04 9.15
C GLY A 109 8.51 10.67 8.18
N PHE A 110 8.98 10.98 6.96
CA PHE A 110 8.11 11.57 5.94
C PHE A 110 7.01 10.61 5.48
N PHE A 111 7.37 9.38 5.14
CA PHE A 111 6.40 8.42 4.59
C PHE A 111 5.47 7.83 5.65
N ASN A 112 6.00 7.41 6.82
CA ASN A 112 5.18 6.76 7.83
C ASN A 112 4.45 7.75 8.73
N ASP A 113 5.19 8.72 9.31
CA ASP A 113 4.63 9.56 10.36
C ASP A 113 3.83 10.73 9.77
N LYS A 114 4.24 11.26 8.63
CA LYS A 114 3.61 12.42 7.97
C LYS A 114 2.58 12.00 6.91
N LEU A 115 2.95 11.23 5.91
CA LEU A 115 2.02 10.76 4.88
C LEU A 115 1.08 9.65 5.36
N GLY A 116 1.43 8.96 6.47
CA GLY A 116 0.57 7.96 7.10
C GLY A 116 0.65 6.58 6.44
N ILE A 117 1.75 6.25 5.75
CA ILE A 117 1.97 4.90 5.23
C ILE A 117 2.27 3.98 6.42
N PRO A 118 1.45 2.94 6.65
CA PRO A 118 1.63 2.07 7.81
C PRO A 118 2.92 1.27 7.73
N LYS A 119 3.60 1.11 8.88
CA LYS A 119 4.84 0.30 8.97
C LYS A 119 4.59 -1.16 8.63
N GLU A 120 3.42 -1.67 8.99
CA GLU A 120 2.93 -3.00 8.60
C GLU A 120 1.65 -2.85 7.80
N LEU A 121 1.49 -3.65 6.76
CA LEU A 121 0.29 -3.64 5.93
C LEU A 121 -0.93 -4.02 6.79
N PRO A 122 -1.99 -3.19 6.85
CA PRO A 122 -3.19 -3.49 7.63
C PRO A 122 -3.86 -4.77 7.15
N THR A 123 -4.48 -5.53 8.07
CA THR A 123 -5.16 -6.79 7.74
C THR A 123 -6.23 -6.64 6.66
N GLY A 124 -6.93 -5.51 6.61
CA GLY A 124 -7.87 -5.21 5.52
C GLY A 124 -7.23 -5.26 4.13
N LYS A 125 -5.98 -4.83 3.99
CA LYS A 125 -5.24 -4.90 2.71
C LYS A 125 -4.81 -6.33 2.36
N TRP A 126 -4.52 -7.16 3.36
CA TRP A 126 -4.29 -8.58 3.16
C TRP A 126 -5.57 -9.27 2.66
N VAL A 127 -6.71 -8.98 3.28
CA VAL A 127 -8.01 -9.54 2.90
C VAL A 127 -8.42 -9.06 1.50
N GLU A 128 -8.22 -7.78 1.18
CA GLU A 128 -8.47 -7.23 -0.17
C GLU A 128 -7.66 -7.99 -1.24
N ALA A 129 -6.45 -8.46 -0.91
CA ALA A 129 -5.61 -9.22 -1.82
C ALA A 129 -6.15 -10.61 -2.15
N LEU A 130 -7.06 -11.21 -1.33
CA LEU A 130 -7.70 -12.50 -1.63
C LEU A 130 -8.37 -12.49 -3.00
N SER A 131 -9.08 -11.41 -3.36
CA SER A 131 -9.75 -11.27 -4.65
C SER A 131 -8.77 -11.25 -5.84
N LYS A 132 -7.47 -11.09 -5.59
CA LYS A 132 -6.41 -11.08 -6.61
C LYS A 132 -5.64 -12.40 -6.71
N LEU A 133 -5.91 -13.37 -5.84
CA LEU A 133 -5.24 -14.68 -5.84
C LEU A 133 -5.40 -15.43 -7.17
N GLY A 134 -6.50 -15.20 -7.89
CA GLY A 134 -6.70 -15.76 -9.24
C GLY A 134 -5.63 -15.38 -10.26
N GLN A 135 -4.83 -14.34 -10.00
CA GLN A 135 -3.71 -13.90 -10.85
C GLN A 135 -2.47 -14.79 -10.67
N ILE A 136 -2.42 -15.60 -9.61
CA ILE A 136 -1.32 -16.55 -9.36
C ILE A 136 -1.60 -17.82 -10.17
N GLU A 137 -0.70 -18.15 -11.11
CA GLU A 137 -0.83 -19.34 -11.95
C GLU A 137 -0.62 -20.63 -11.16
N SER A 138 0.36 -20.66 -10.26
CA SER A 138 0.69 -21.83 -9.44
C SER A 138 -0.35 -22.06 -8.36
N ILE A 139 -1.00 -23.22 -8.39
CA ILE A 139 -2.00 -23.64 -7.39
C ILE A 139 -1.38 -23.71 -5.99
N ASP A 140 -0.19 -24.27 -5.85
CA ASP A 140 0.49 -24.38 -4.56
C ASP A 140 0.86 -23.00 -3.99
N GLU A 141 1.27 -22.08 -4.84
CA GLU A 141 1.54 -20.71 -4.43
C GLU A 141 0.26 -20.00 -4.01
N ARG A 142 -0.81 -20.11 -4.79
CA ARG A 142 -2.13 -19.54 -4.45
C ARG A 142 -2.63 -20.05 -3.11
N ARG A 143 -2.54 -21.36 -2.85
CA ARG A 143 -2.91 -21.97 -1.57
C ARG A 143 -2.06 -21.44 -0.43
N ARG A 144 -0.76 -21.33 -0.61
CA ARG A 144 0.16 -20.78 0.41
C ARG A 144 -0.18 -19.35 0.77
N GLU A 145 -0.40 -18.50 -0.23
CA GLU A 145 -0.74 -17.07 -0.02
C GLU A 145 -2.13 -16.93 0.63
N ALA A 146 -3.15 -17.69 0.18
CA ALA A 146 -4.47 -17.70 0.82
C ALA A 146 -4.36 -18.05 2.31
N LEU A 147 -3.65 -19.14 2.64
CA LEU A 147 -3.45 -19.56 4.04
C LEU A 147 -2.72 -18.51 4.88
N ALA A 148 -1.75 -17.80 4.30
CA ALA A 148 -1.06 -16.72 5.00
C ALA A 148 -2.02 -15.57 5.34
N ILE A 149 -2.90 -15.21 4.40
CA ILE A 149 -3.93 -14.18 4.60
C ILE A 149 -4.95 -14.60 5.65
N TYR A 150 -5.47 -15.84 5.59
CA TYR A 150 -6.42 -16.35 6.59
C TYR A 150 -5.81 -16.39 7.99
N LYS A 151 -4.55 -16.82 8.13
CA LYS A 151 -3.82 -16.80 9.40
C LYS A 151 -3.70 -15.38 9.95
N ARG A 152 -3.42 -14.40 9.09
CA ARG A 152 -3.35 -12.98 9.48
C ARG A 152 -4.71 -12.47 9.96
N ALA A 153 -5.78 -12.73 9.19
CA ALA A 153 -7.14 -12.35 9.54
C ALA A 153 -7.58 -12.99 10.87
N ASN A 154 -7.36 -14.30 11.04
CA ASN A 154 -7.69 -15.01 12.27
C ASN A 154 -6.95 -14.47 13.49
N ARG A 155 -5.67 -14.13 13.36
CA ARG A 155 -4.88 -13.52 14.45
C ARG A 155 -5.49 -12.20 14.93
N ASP A 156 -5.99 -11.39 14.01
CA ASP A 156 -6.60 -10.10 14.35
C ASP A 156 -8.02 -10.23 14.91
N LEU A 157 -8.72 -11.34 14.59
CA LEU A 157 -10.05 -11.63 15.12
C LEU A 157 -10.02 -12.29 16.50
N THR A 158 -9.05 -13.17 16.77
CA THR A 158 -8.99 -13.97 17.99
C THR A 158 -9.16 -13.15 19.30
N PRO A 159 -8.54 -11.97 19.47
CA PRO A 159 -8.74 -11.17 20.66
C PRO A 159 -10.14 -10.58 20.82
N ARG A 160 -10.98 -10.65 19.75
CA ARG A 160 -12.31 -10.04 19.69
C ARG A 160 -13.43 -11.01 20.03
N PHE A 161 -13.17 -12.31 19.95
CA PHE A 161 -14.17 -13.32 20.30
C PHE A 161 -14.57 -13.23 21.77
N GLY A 162 -15.90 -13.17 22.01
CA GLY A 162 -16.47 -13.07 23.36
C GLY A 162 -16.39 -11.67 23.98
N ARG A 163 -16.08 -10.63 23.21
CA ARG A 163 -16.08 -9.24 23.66
C ARG A 163 -17.04 -8.43 22.77
N ASP A 164 -18.28 -8.31 23.20
CA ASP A 164 -19.35 -7.59 22.47
C ASP A 164 -19.07 -6.09 22.28
N GLU A 165 -18.12 -5.53 23.06
CA GLU A 165 -17.75 -4.11 23.02
C GLU A 165 -16.76 -3.77 21.88
N ILE A 166 -16.15 -4.76 21.22
CA ILE A 166 -15.17 -4.50 20.15
C ILE A 166 -15.88 -4.48 18.80
N PRO A 167 -15.89 -3.33 18.09
CA PRO A 167 -16.55 -3.25 16.80
C PRO A 167 -15.99 -4.27 15.79
N THR A 168 -16.89 -4.87 15.03
CA THR A 168 -16.52 -5.77 13.93
C THR A 168 -15.66 -5.02 12.91
N PRO A 169 -14.49 -5.54 12.51
CA PRO A 169 -13.66 -4.88 11.52
C PRO A 169 -14.36 -4.81 10.16
N GLY A 170 -14.35 -3.62 9.53
CA GLY A 170 -15.01 -3.43 8.24
C GLY A 170 -14.49 -4.33 7.11
N TRP A 171 -13.27 -4.85 7.22
CA TRP A 171 -12.73 -5.79 6.23
C TRP A 171 -13.39 -7.18 6.27
N LEU A 172 -14.15 -7.54 7.31
CA LEU A 172 -14.93 -8.78 7.34
C LEU A 172 -15.99 -8.82 6.23
N ASN A 173 -16.54 -7.68 5.84
CA ASN A 173 -17.53 -7.62 4.75
C ASN A 173 -16.96 -8.18 3.43
N ALA A 174 -15.63 -8.12 3.24
CA ALA A 174 -15.00 -8.70 2.06
C ALA A 174 -15.17 -10.22 1.96
N PHE A 175 -15.41 -10.91 3.08
CA PHE A 175 -15.71 -12.35 3.10
C PHE A 175 -17.18 -12.64 2.79
N GLU A 176 -18.06 -11.65 2.87
CA GLU A 176 -19.48 -11.79 2.54
C GLU A 176 -19.73 -11.48 1.06
N ASP A 177 -19.01 -10.50 0.51
CA ASP A 177 -19.30 -9.91 -0.80
C ASP A 177 -18.46 -10.48 -1.95
N ASN A 178 -17.41 -11.28 -1.66
CA ASN A 178 -16.44 -11.70 -2.68
C ASN A 178 -16.15 -13.21 -2.63
N ASP A 179 -15.68 -13.73 -3.78
CA ASP A 179 -15.11 -15.06 -3.90
C ASP A 179 -13.72 -15.11 -3.26
N VAL A 180 -13.66 -15.35 -1.96
CA VAL A 180 -12.43 -15.28 -1.16
C VAL A 180 -12.10 -16.56 -0.40
N PHE A 181 -12.97 -17.56 -0.46
CA PHE A 181 -12.74 -18.85 0.16
C PHE A 181 -12.14 -19.83 -0.85
N LEU A 182 -11.05 -20.48 -0.46
CA LEU A 182 -10.43 -21.51 -1.30
C LEU A 182 -11.09 -22.86 -0.98
N ASN A 183 -11.76 -23.44 -1.99
CA ASN A 183 -12.38 -24.77 -1.86
C ASN A 183 -11.33 -25.91 -2.02
N HIS A 184 -11.77 -27.15 -1.89
CA HIS A 184 -10.91 -28.34 -2.03
C HIS A 184 -10.33 -28.52 -3.46
N ARG A 185 -10.90 -27.85 -4.46
CA ARG A 185 -10.42 -27.83 -5.86
C ARG A 185 -9.49 -26.64 -6.13
N ASP A 186 -9.10 -25.89 -5.09
CA ASP A 186 -8.28 -24.68 -5.18
C ASP A 186 -8.93 -23.54 -6.00
N GLU A 187 -10.27 -23.52 -6.07
CA GLU A 187 -11.04 -22.47 -6.66
C GLU A 187 -11.48 -21.47 -5.58
N LEU A 188 -11.50 -20.18 -5.92
CA LEU A 188 -12.05 -19.16 -5.05
C LEU A 188 -13.57 -19.17 -5.17
N VAL A 189 -14.26 -19.24 -4.06
CA VAL A 189 -15.72 -19.29 -3.96
C VAL A 189 -16.25 -18.27 -2.95
N SER A 190 -17.49 -17.86 -3.14
CA SER A 190 -18.19 -16.94 -2.23
C SER A 190 -18.82 -17.68 -1.03
N ASN A 191 -19.19 -16.92 -0.03
CA ASN A 191 -19.82 -17.42 1.19
C ASN A 191 -21.28 -17.87 0.98
N ASP A 192 -21.91 -17.51 -0.15
CA ASP A 192 -23.28 -17.97 -0.52
C ASP A 192 -23.33 -19.45 -0.90
N LYS A 193 -22.17 -20.06 -1.22
CA LYS A 193 -22.04 -21.49 -1.37
C LYS A 193 -21.88 -22.12 0.02
N GLN A 194 -22.57 -23.23 0.26
CA GLN A 194 -22.42 -23.97 1.52
C GLN A 194 -20.96 -24.43 1.67
N LEU A 195 -20.21 -23.70 2.49
CA LEU A 195 -18.82 -24.03 2.80
C LEU A 195 -18.81 -24.89 4.06
N PHE A 196 -18.28 -26.09 3.94
CA PHE A 196 -18.07 -26.99 5.08
C PHE A 196 -16.60 -26.90 5.53
N ALA A 197 -16.39 -26.61 6.81
CA ALA A 197 -15.06 -26.74 7.38
C ALA A 197 -14.71 -28.23 7.45
N ASN A 198 -13.55 -28.63 6.94
CA ASN A 198 -13.05 -30.00 7.07
C ASN A 198 -12.40 -30.19 8.46
N ASP A 199 -13.21 -30.01 9.50
CA ASP A 199 -12.83 -30.19 10.91
C ASP A 199 -13.12 -31.59 11.45
N ALA A 200 -13.81 -32.44 10.64
CA ALA A 200 -14.12 -33.81 10.93
C ALA A 200 -13.63 -34.69 9.75
N PRO A 201 -12.37 -35.17 9.78
CA PRO A 201 -11.78 -35.96 8.69
C PRO A 201 -12.59 -37.20 8.28
N GLU A 202 -13.35 -37.80 9.22
CA GLU A 202 -14.26 -38.90 8.99
C GLU A 202 -15.47 -38.55 8.13
N LEU A 203 -15.85 -37.29 8.08
CA LEU A 203 -16.92 -36.77 7.23
C LEU A 203 -16.43 -36.31 5.87
N ALA A 204 -15.16 -36.05 5.72
CA ALA A 204 -14.58 -35.53 4.48
C ALA A 204 -14.90 -36.42 3.27
N ALA A 205 -14.94 -37.76 3.47
CA ALA A 205 -15.26 -38.73 2.41
C ALA A 205 -16.72 -38.67 1.92
N LEU A 206 -17.62 -38.04 2.71
CA LEU A 206 -19.03 -37.88 2.33
C LEU A 206 -19.27 -36.67 1.42
N PHE A 207 -18.33 -35.73 1.37
CA PHE A 207 -18.45 -34.47 0.63
C PHE A 207 -17.45 -34.30 -0.52
N THR A 208 -16.69 -35.37 -0.85
CA THR A 208 -15.69 -35.32 -1.92
C THR A 208 -16.26 -35.53 -3.34
N ASP A 209 -17.54 -35.85 -3.48
CA ASP A 209 -18.19 -36.17 -4.76
C ASP A 209 -19.17 -35.07 -5.25
N GLU A 210 -19.20 -33.90 -4.61
CA GLU A 210 -20.02 -32.76 -5.06
C GLU A 210 -19.10 -31.60 -5.56
#